data_22a0eefa1fb7da94052ce45a613c3e06
#
_entry.id   22a0eefa1fb7da94052ce45a613c3e06
#
_cell.length_a   1.000
_cell.length_b   1.000
_cell.length_c   1.000
_cell.angle_alpha   90.00
_cell.angle_beta   90.00
_cell.angle_gamma   90.00
#
_symmetry.space_group_name_H-M   'P 1'
#
loop_
_entity.id
_entity.type
_entity.pdbx_description
1 polymer ?
#
loop_
_entity_poly.entity_id
_entity_poly.type
_entity_poly.pdbx_seq_one_letter_code
_entity_poly.pdbx_strand_id
1 'polypeptide(L)'
;SVNNELESIISPFRDEIKKLEKVIGYSNESLSIRDGELESTLGNLIADILIEECNPVFNDLTTKNIDFSLFNYGGIRGNMNKGNITQHDLFTIMPFQNIAIVVKLNGSKILELLEYLNLENIAHPISGISIEFNQNEIKAIINGKDFNINKSYYVLTSNFLQEGGDKMIFFKEPEELYDLNLNIRDVLIYHIANKKMISSKLDNRIKRIR
;
A
#
# COMPACT_ATOMS: atom_id res chain seq x y z
N SER A 1 -33.44 35.21 6.73
CA SER A 1 -34.37 34.26 6.11
C SER A 1 -33.76 32.85 6.17
N VAL A 2 -34.57 31.84 6.38
CA VAL A 2 -34.18 30.43 6.52
C VAL A 2 -33.22 29.98 5.40
N ASN A 3 -33.35 30.52 4.18
CA ASN A 3 -32.46 30.24 3.06
C ASN A 3 -31.02 30.74 3.28
N ASN A 4 -30.80 31.87 3.93
CA ASN A 4 -29.45 32.40 4.17
C ASN A 4 -28.72 31.63 5.28
N GLU A 5 -29.44 31.13 6.28
CA GLU A 5 -28.86 30.30 7.33
C GLU A 5 -28.46 28.91 6.79
N LEU A 6 -29.32 28.29 5.97
CA LEU A 6 -29.01 27.03 5.27
C LEU A 6 -27.82 27.19 4.34
N GLU A 7 -27.77 28.26 3.55
CA GLU A 7 -26.62 28.52 2.65
C GLU A 7 -25.30 28.72 3.42
N SER A 8 -25.33 29.40 4.57
CA SER A 8 -24.13 29.58 5.39
C SER A 8 -23.60 28.27 6.00
N ILE A 9 -24.49 27.30 6.24
CA ILE A 9 -24.11 25.96 6.72
C ILE A 9 -23.61 25.07 5.59
N ILE A 10 -24.22 25.15 4.41
CA ILE A 10 -23.93 24.25 3.28
C ILE A 10 -22.73 24.72 2.45
N SER A 11 -22.49 26.03 2.35
CA SER A 11 -21.41 26.61 1.53
C SER A 11 -20.00 26.03 1.84
N PRO A 12 -19.57 25.91 3.12
CA PRO A 12 -18.28 25.30 3.42
C PRO A 12 -18.13 23.86 2.90
N PHE A 13 -19.20 23.06 3.01
CA PHE A 13 -19.20 21.67 2.53
C PHE A 13 -19.13 21.59 1.00
N ARG A 14 -19.79 22.51 0.28
CA ARG A 14 -19.66 22.60 -1.19
C ARG A 14 -18.24 22.92 -1.62
N ASP A 15 -17.54 23.78 -0.92
CA ASP A 15 -16.16 24.14 -1.24
C ASP A 15 -15.19 23.00 -0.94
N GLU A 16 -15.43 22.22 0.10
CA GLU A 16 -14.67 20.97 0.36
C GLU A 16 -14.92 19.91 -0.73
N ILE A 17 -16.19 19.71 -1.13
CA ILE A 17 -16.54 18.79 -2.24
C ILE A 17 -15.85 19.21 -3.53
N LYS A 18 -15.86 20.50 -3.88
CA LYS A 18 -15.17 21.01 -5.08
C LYS A 18 -13.67 20.77 -5.04
N LYS A 19 -13.04 20.82 -3.86
CA LYS A 19 -11.61 20.47 -3.71
C LYS A 19 -11.36 18.99 -3.99
N LEU A 20 -12.28 18.11 -3.53
CA LEU A 20 -12.20 16.67 -3.78
C LEU A 20 -12.38 16.32 -5.27
N GLU A 21 -13.17 17.09 -6.02
CA GLU A 21 -13.38 16.90 -7.46
C GLU A 21 -12.20 17.39 -8.32
N LYS A 22 -11.18 18.02 -7.71
CA LYS A 22 -10.00 18.47 -8.43
C LYS A 22 -9.26 17.30 -9.04
N VAL A 23 -9.05 17.36 -10.38
CA VAL A 23 -8.20 16.41 -11.10
C VAL A 23 -6.75 16.58 -10.63
N ILE A 24 -6.15 15.49 -10.16
CA ILE A 24 -4.77 15.44 -9.67
C ILE A 24 -3.84 14.70 -10.63
N GLY A 25 -4.37 13.80 -11.46
CA GLY A 25 -3.59 13.01 -12.40
C GLY A 25 -4.46 12.32 -13.43
N TYR A 26 -3.86 11.41 -14.19
CA TYR A 26 -4.48 10.65 -15.26
C TYR A 26 -3.97 9.21 -15.28
N SER A 27 -4.87 8.24 -15.49
CA SER A 27 -4.52 6.85 -15.75
C SER A 27 -4.81 6.47 -17.21
N ASN A 28 -3.82 5.87 -17.88
CA ASN A 28 -3.99 5.40 -19.27
C ASN A 28 -4.85 4.14 -19.37
N GLU A 29 -5.08 3.47 -18.25
CA GLU A 29 -5.80 2.19 -18.17
C GLU A 29 -6.61 2.11 -16.89
N SER A 30 -7.60 1.22 -16.87
CA SER A 30 -8.31 0.90 -15.63
C SER A 30 -7.48 -0.08 -14.82
N LEU A 31 -7.28 0.23 -13.52
CA LEU A 31 -6.54 -0.59 -12.58
C LEU A 31 -7.51 -1.20 -11.56
N SER A 32 -7.37 -2.47 -11.30
CA SER A 32 -8.27 -3.21 -10.42
C SER A 32 -7.50 -3.90 -9.29
N ILE A 33 -8.19 -4.13 -8.19
CA ILE A 33 -7.70 -4.98 -7.10
C ILE A 33 -7.97 -6.48 -7.37
N ARG A 34 -8.68 -6.82 -8.47
CA ARG A 34 -9.19 -8.16 -8.75
C ARG A 34 -8.78 -8.71 -10.12
N ASP A 35 -7.78 -8.15 -10.76
CA ASP A 35 -7.35 -8.49 -12.12
C ASP A 35 -6.17 -9.47 -12.18
N GLY A 36 -5.73 -10.00 -11.04
CA GLY A 36 -4.74 -11.06 -10.91
C GLY A 36 -5.07 -12.04 -9.80
N GLU A 37 -4.33 -13.14 -9.71
CA GLU A 37 -4.55 -14.21 -8.72
C GLU A 37 -3.93 -13.86 -7.36
N LEU A 38 -2.64 -13.53 -7.34
CA LEU A 38 -1.85 -13.25 -6.12
C LEU A 38 -1.28 -11.83 -6.08
N GLU A 39 -1.48 -11.08 -7.13
CA GLU A 39 -1.15 -9.66 -7.26
C GLU A 39 -2.28 -8.96 -8.01
N SER A 40 -2.30 -7.66 -8.03
CA SER A 40 -3.28 -6.88 -8.80
C SER A 40 -2.66 -5.58 -9.30
N THR A 41 -3.13 -5.06 -10.43
CA THR A 41 -2.56 -3.83 -10.99
C THR A 41 -2.68 -2.66 -10.02
N LEU A 42 -3.82 -2.51 -9.35
CA LEU A 42 -4.00 -1.43 -8.38
C LEU A 42 -3.21 -1.67 -7.09
N GLY A 43 -3.13 -2.92 -6.62
CA GLY A 43 -2.31 -3.29 -5.47
C GLY A 43 -0.84 -3.03 -5.71
N ASN A 44 -0.33 -3.41 -6.88
CA ASN A 44 1.04 -3.15 -7.30
C ASN A 44 1.35 -1.65 -7.32
N LEU A 45 0.47 -0.85 -7.97
CA LEU A 45 0.63 0.60 -8.01
C LEU A 45 0.74 1.21 -6.61
N ILE A 46 -0.19 0.88 -5.73
CA ILE A 46 -0.24 1.44 -4.37
C ILE A 46 1.02 1.08 -3.59
N ALA A 47 1.42 -0.19 -3.61
CA ALA A 47 2.60 -0.65 -2.89
C ALA A 47 3.90 -0.01 -3.42
N ASP A 48 4.03 0.13 -4.74
CA ASP A 48 5.18 0.75 -5.39
C ASP A 48 5.29 2.24 -5.05
N ILE A 49 4.18 2.98 -5.13
CA ILE A 49 4.13 4.40 -4.73
C ILE A 49 4.55 4.56 -3.27
N LEU A 50 4.00 3.73 -2.38
CA LEU A 50 4.28 3.85 -0.94
C LEU A 50 5.75 3.59 -0.62
N ILE A 51 6.41 2.63 -1.26
CA ILE A 51 7.86 2.46 -1.10
C ILE A 51 8.61 3.69 -1.66
N GLU A 52 8.28 4.14 -2.88
CA GLU A 52 8.98 5.26 -3.53
C GLU A 52 8.95 6.52 -2.66
N GLU A 53 7.79 6.84 -2.06
CA GLU A 53 7.61 8.07 -1.29
C GLU A 53 8.02 7.95 0.19
N CYS A 54 7.85 6.75 0.80
CA CYS A 54 8.17 6.57 2.21
C CYS A 54 9.65 6.26 2.45
N ASN A 55 10.36 5.63 1.50
CA ASN A 55 11.76 5.26 1.69
C ASN A 55 12.69 6.46 1.91
N PRO A 56 12.58 7.59 1.20
CA PRO A 56 13.38 8.79 1.50
C PRO A 56 13.16 9.30 2.94
N VAL A 57 11.89 9.34 3.39
CA VAL A 57 11.56 9.79 4.76
C VAL A 57 12.16 8.85 5.80
N PHE A 58 12.06 7.55 5.58
CA PHE A 58 12.66 6.55 6.47
C PHE A 58 14.20 6.63 6.47
N ASN A 59 14.80 6.84 5.30
CA ASN A 59 16.25 7.00 5.18
C ASN A 59 16.76 8.25 5.92
N ASP A 60 16.05 9.37 5.81
CA ASP A 60 16.39 10.61 6.53
C ASP A 60 16.34 10.43 8.06
N LEU A 61 15.40 9.60 8.55
CA LEU A 61 15.26 9.31 9.98
C LEU A 61 16.32 8.34 10.52
N THR A 62 16.77 7.38 9.70
CA THR A 62 17.49 6.19 10.20
C THR A 62 18.80 5.89 9.48
N THR A 63 19.07 6.51 8.33
CA THR A 63 20.14 6.14 7.37
C THR A 63 19.98 4.72 6.79
N LYS A 64 18.80 4.09 6.94
CA LYS A 64 18.45 2.76 6.42
C LYS A 64 17.45 2.89 5.28
N ASN A 65 17.27 1.79 4.56
CA ASN A 65 16.26 1.69 3.52
C ASN A 65 15.19 0.67 3.90
N ILE A 66 13.99 0.87 3.37
CA ILE A 66 12.91 -0.10 3.43
C ILE A 66 13.28 -1.26 2.50
N ASP A 67 13.19 -2.49 2.99
CA ASP A 67 13.49 -3.68 2.20
C ASP A 67 12.31 -4.06 1.29
N PHE A 68 11.10 -4.02 1.82
CA PHE A 68 9.87 -4.28 1.06
C PHE A 68 8.65 -3.72 1.79
N SER A 69 7.49 -3.75 1.12
CA SER A 69 6.21 -3.36 1.72
C SER A 69 5.18 -4.47 1.64
N LEU A 70 4.26 -4.52 2.61
CA LEU A 70 3.05 -5.34 2.59
C LEU A 70 1.89 -4.55 3.17
N PHE A 71 0.79 -4.50 2.40
CA PHE A 71 -0.48 -3.92 2.84
C PHE A 71 -1.60 -4.95 2.67
N ASN A 72 -2.76 -4.68 3.25
CA ASN A 72 -3.88 -5.60 3.14
C ASN A 72 -4.78 -5.28 1.95
N TYR A 73 -5.25 -6.33 1.29
CA TYR A 73 -6.26 -6.27 0.23
C TYR A 73 -7.51 -5.49 0.69
N GLY A 74 -7.98 -5.76 1.91
CA GLY A 74 -9.17 -5.13 2.50
C GLY A 74 -9.05 -3.62 2.72
N GLY A 75 -7.85 -3.05 2.67
CA GLY A 75 -7.60 -1.61 2.72
C GLY A 75 -8.01 -0.87 1.45
N ILE A 76 -8.14 -1.58 0.31
CA ILE A 76 -8.51 -1.03 -0.99
C ILE A 76 -9.97 -1.37 -1.28
N ARG A 77 -10.83 -0.36 -1.43
CA ARG A 77 -12.29 -0.50 -1.52
C ARG A 77 -12.88 -0.20 -2.91
N GLY A 78 -12.05 0.18 -3.87
CA GLY A 78 -12.49 0.55 -5.21
C GLY A 78 -11.46 0.19 -6.26
N ASN A 79 -11.79 0.52 -7.51
CA ASN A 79 -10.90 0.44 -8.65
C ASN A 79 -10.57 1.84 -9.14
N MET A 80 -9.48 1.99 -9.87
CA MET A 80 -9.12 3.23 -10.53
C MET A 80 -9.50 3.12 -12.00
N ASN A 81 -10.42 3.97 -12.45
CA ASN A 81 -10.85 3.97 -13.83
C ASN A 81 -9.82 4.66 -14.75
N LYS A 82 -9.76 4.24 -15.99
CA LYS A 82 -9.04 4.98 -17.03
C LYS A 82 -9.60 6.40 -17.16
N GLY A 83 -8.72 7.38 -17.25
CA GLY A 83 -9.09 8.78 -17.38
C GLY A 83 -8.54 9.67 -16.28
N ASN A 84 -9.22 10.77 -16.03
CA ASN A 84 -8.86 11.71 -14.98
C ASN A 84 -9.01 11.07 -13.59
N ILE A 85 -8.06 11.34 -12.74
CA ILE A 85 -8.06 10.92 -11.33
C ILE A 85 -8.26 12.16 -10.48
N THR A 86 -9.24 12.09 -9.57
CA THR A 86 -9.55 13.13 -8.61
C THR A 86 -9.10 12.73 -7.19
N GLN A 87 -9.06 13.69 -6.27
CA GLN A 87 -8.87 13.34 -4.86
C GLN A 87 -10.03 12.47 -4.35
N HIS A 88 -11.26 12.70 -4.81
CA HIS A 88 -12.43 11.91 -4.45
C HIS A 88 -12.24 10.41 -4.78
N ASP A 89 -11.63 10.10 -5.92
CA ASP A 89 -11.34 8.71 -6.30
C ASP A 89 -10.44 8.04 -5.26
N LEU A 90 -9.40 8.76 -4.78
CA LEU A 90 -8.48 8.23 -3.75
C LEU A 90 -9.20 8.04 -2.39
N PHE A 91 -10.12 8.94 -2.02
CA PHE A 91 -10.94 8.77 -0.82
C PHE A 91 -11.87 7.56 -0.92
N THR A 92 -12.37 7.26 -2.12
CA THR A 92 -13.21 6.09 -2.39
C THR A 92 -12.38 4.79 -2.38
N ILE A 93 -11.20 4.82 -3.01
CA ILE A 93 -10.30 3.66 -3.10
C ILE A 93 -9.68 3.33 -1.75
N MET A 94 -9.23 4.34 -1.00
CA MET A 94 -8.55 4.21 0.30
C MET A 94 -9.27 5.03 1.39
N PRO A 95 -10.46 4.59 1.88
CA PRO A 95 -11.28 5.39 2.79
C PRO A 95 -10.71 5.51 4.21
N PHE A 96 -9.79 4.62 4.59
CA PHE A 96 -9.25 4.57 5.94
C PHE A 96 -8.13 5.59 6.16
N GLN A 97 -8.02 6.09 7.39
CA GLN A 97 -6.95 7.00 7.81
C GLN A 97 -5.76 6.22 8.38
N ASN A 98 -5.21 5.32 7.59
CA ASN A 98 -4.05 4.55 7.99
C ASN A 98 -2.75 5.35 7.87
N ILE A 99 -1.86 5.17 8.84
CA ILE A 99 -0.54 5.79 8.89
C ILE A 99 0.52 4.78 8.41
N ALA A 100 1.50 5.27 7.67
CA ALA A 100 2.64 4.47 7.21
C ALA A 100 3.60 4.18 8.39
N ILE A 101 3.83 2.90 8.64
CA ILE A 101 4.70 2.39 9.70
C ILE A 101 5.80 1.55 9.06
N VAL A 102 7.05 1.73 9.49
CA VAL A 102 8.14 0.81 9.16
C VAL A 102 8.48 -0.01 10.40
N VAL A 103 8.49 -1.32 10.25
CA VAL A 103 8.87 -2.26 11.29
C VAL A 103 10.12 -3.04 10.90
N LYS A 104 10.98 -3.34 11.85
CA LYS A 104 12.07 -4.28 11.67
C LYS A 104 11.65 -5.64 12.19
N LEU A 105 11.59 -6.61 11.29
CA LEU A 105 11.19 -7.98 11.57
C LEU A 105 12.38 -8.92 11.37
N ASN A 106 12.59 -9.85 12.31
CA ASN A 106 13.54 -10.93 12.11
C ASN A 106 13.05 -11.95 11.07
N GLY A 107 13.96 -12.80 10.59
CA GLY A 107 13.64 -13.76 9.53
C GLY A 107 12.54 -14.75 9.91
N SER A 108 12.36 -15.11 11.18
CA SER A 108 11.27 -16.00 11.60
C SER A 108 9.91 -15.36 11.35
N LYS A 109 9.74 -14.07 11.68
CA LYS A 109 8.50 -13.32 11.40
C LYS A 109 8.28 -13.11 9.90
N ILE A 110 9.37 -12.96 9.12
CA ILE A 110 9.26 -12.92 7.65
C ILE A 110 8.80 -14.28 7.12
N LEU A 111 9.27 -15.40 7.67
CA LEU A 111 8.80 -16.71 7.29
C LEU A 111 7.30 -16.89 7.59
N GLU A 112 6.83 -16.48 8.79
CA GLU A 112 5.40 -16.46 9.14
C GLU A 112 4.58 -15.63 8.15
N LEU A 113 5.08 -14.45 7.74
CA LEU A 113 4.47 -13.61 6.71
C LEU A 113 4.35 -14.34 5.37
N LEU A 114 5.41 -15.00 4.91
CA LEU A 114 5.41 -15.76 3.65
C LEU A 114 4.43 -16.94 3.70
N GLU A 115 4.38 -17.65 4.82
CA GLU A 115 3.42 -18.74 5.05
C GLU A 115 1.97 -18.23 5.07
N TYR A 116 1.72 -17.09 5.73
CA TYR A 116 0.42 -16.43 5.72
C TYR A 116 -0.04 -16.10 4.29
N LEU A 117 0.81 -15.47 3.48
CA LEU A 117 0.48 -15.13 2.08
C LEU A 117 0.19 -16.38 1.23
N ASN A 118 0.91 -17.47 1.48
CA ASN A 118 0.68 -18.74 0.80
C ASN A 118 -0.69 -19.37 1.14
N LEU A 119 -1.11 -19.25 2.41
CA LEU A 119 -2.36 -19.85 2.91
C LEU A 119 -3.60 -19.02 2.51
N GLU A 120 -3.52 -17.70 2.65
CA GLU A 120 -4.67 -16.81 2.37
C GLU A 120 -5.03 -16.77 0.89
N ASN A 121 -4.05 -16.93 -0.01
CA ASN A 121 -4.24 -16.90 -1.47
C ASN A 121 -5.01 -15.65 -1.94
N ILE A 122 -4.66 -14.50 -1.40
CA ILE A 122 -5.26 -13.20 -1.66
C ILE A 122 -4.19 -12.26 -2.24
N ALA A 123 -4.57 -11.44 -3.22
CA ALA A 123 -3.69 -10.44 -3.87
C ALA A 123 -3.43 -9.24 -2.93
N HIS A 124 -2.67 -9.45 -1.86
CA HIS A 124 -2.23 -8.36 -0.98
C HIS A 124 -1.25 -7.44 -1.72
N PRO A 125 -1.39 -6.09 -1.59
CA PRO A 125 -0.43 -5.15 -2.15
C PRO A 125 0.97 -5.35 -1.55
N ILE A 126 1.95 -5.62 -2.39
CA ILE A 126 3.34 -5.88 -1.97
C ILE A 126 4.31 -5.26 -2.98
N SER A 127 5.45 -4.77 -2.53
CA SER A 127 6.53 -4.24 -3.38
C SER A 127 7.89 -4.45 -2.73
N GLY A 128 8.96 -4.50 -3.52
CA GLY A 128 10.34 -4.72 -3.04
C GLY A 128 10.70 -6.18 -2.78
N ILE A 129 9.77 -7.10 -2.96
CA ILE A 129 9.97 -8.55 -2.80
C ILE A 129 9.31 -9.28 -3.96
N SER A 130 9.90 -10.38 -4.40
CA SER A 130 9.25 -11.35 -5.27
C SER A 130 9.14 -12.69 -4.58
N ILE A 131 7.98 -13.35 -4.75
CA ILE A 131 7.64 -14.59 -4.04
C ILE A 131 7.16 -15.64 -5.04
N GLU A 132 7.71 -16.85 -4.90
CA GLU A 132 7.30 -18.00 -5.68
C GLU A 132 6.86 -19.13 -4.74
N PHE A 133 5.59 -19.50 -4.83
CA PHE A 133 5.02 -20.62 -4.07
C PHE A 133 5.06 -21.89 -4.90
N ASN A 134 5.79 -22.89 -4.42
CA ASN A 134 5.82 -24.26 -4.92
C ASN A 134 5.10 -25.20 -3.95
N GLN A 135 4.84 -26.44 -4.39
CA GLN A 135 4.19 -27.45 -3.53
C GLN A 135 4.91 -27.69 -2.20
N ASN A 136 6.25 -27.60 -2.20
CA ASN A 136 7.08 -27.98 -1.05
C ASN A 136 8.00 -26.85 -0.56
N GLU A 137 7.99 -25.68 -1.21
CA GLU A 137 8.96 -24.61 -0.94
C GLU A 137 8.37 -23.24 -1.21
N ILE A 138 8.71 -22.28 -0.37
CA ILE A 138 8.49 -20.85 -0.61
C ILE A 138 9.83 -20.21 -0.93
N LYS A 139 9.98 -19.67 -2.13
CA LYS A 139 11.14 -18.86 -2.51
C LYS A 139 10.78 -17.40 -2.45
N ALA A 140 11.61 -16.61 -1.80
CA ALA A 140 11.45 -15.16 -1.75
C ALA A 140 12.79 -14.48 -2.07
N ILE A 141 12.73 -13.43 -2.88
CA ILE A 141 13.87 -12.58 -3.23
C ILE A 141 13.55 -11.17 -2.74
N ILE A 142 14.38 -10.65 -1.86
CA ILE A 142 14.26 -9.31 -1.26
C ILE A 142 15.49 -8.49 -1.70
N ASN A 143 15.27 -7.35 -2.33
CA ASN A 143 16.35 -6.49 -2.87
C ASN A 143 17.34 -7.28 -3.76
N GLY A 144 16.81 -8.17 -4.61
CA GLY A 144 17.60 -8.97 -5.54
C GLY A 144 18.43 -10.08 -4.90
N LYS A 145 18.20 -10.42 -3.63
CA LYS A 145 18.89 -11.48 -2.88
C LYS A 145 17.89 -12.46 -2.30
N ASP A 146 18.28 -13.73 -2.24
CA ASP A 146 17.47 -14.75 -1.59
C ASP A 146 17.18 -14.37 -0.14
N PHE A 147 15.93 -14.63 0.29
CA PHE A 147 15.54 -14.50 1.68
C PHE A 147 16.45 -15.29 2.60
N ASN A 148 16.88 -14.66 3.69
CA ASN A 148 17.75 -15.29 4.68
C ASN A 148 17.09 -15.21 6.07
N ILE A 149 16.72 -16.36 6.63
CA ILE A 149 16.09 -16.52 7.94
C ILE A 149 16.91 -15.92 9.09
N ASN A 150 18.22 -15.78 8.96
CA ASN A 150 19.14 -15.25 9.97
C ASN A 150 19.33 -13.72 9.88
N LYS A 151 18.54 -13.05 9.04
CA LYS A 151 18.56 -11.59 8.90
C LYS A 151 17.27 -10.95 9.38
N SER A 152 17.33 -9.67 9.67
CA SER A 152 16.17 -8.82 9.90
C SER A 152 15.97 -7.88 8.71
N TYR A 153 14.70 -7.50 8.47
CA TYR A 153 14.28 -6.71 7.33
C TYR A 153 13.39 -5.54 7.77
N TYR A 154 13.54 -4.39 7.14
CA TYR A 154 12.66 -3.24 7.33
C TYR A 154 11.47 -3.33 6.39
N VAL A 155 10.29 -3.49 6.96
CA VAL A 155 9.04 -3.70 6.21
C VAL A 155 8.11 -2.50 6.40
N LEU A 156 7.71 -1.89 5.28
CA LEU A 156 6.70 -0.83 5.27
C LEU A 156 5.31 -1.46 5.31
N THR A 157 4.49 -0.98 6.23
CA THR A 157 3.10 -1.42 6.41
C THR A 157 2.24 -0.29 6.96
N SER A 158 1.03 -0.59 7.42
CA SER A 158 0.14 0.37 8.09
C SER A 158 0.09 0.14 9.60
N ASN A 159 -0.28 1.18 10.35
CA ASN A 159 -0.56 1.06 11.78
C ASN A 159 -1.64 -0.01 12.07
N PHE A 160 -2.68 -0.11 11.23
CA PHE A 160 -3.70 -1.15 11.36
C PHE A 160 -3.12 -2.56 11.31
N LEU A 161 -2.22 -2.84 10.36
CA LEU A 161 -1.58 -4.15 10.22
C LEU A 161 -0.55 -4.39 11.33
N GLN A 162 0.18 -3.36 11.71
CA GLN A 162 1.17 -3.44 12.79
C GLN A 162 0.52 -3.86 14.12
N GLU A 163 -0.73 -3.45 14.36
CA GLU A 163 -1.53 -3.86 15.52
C GLU A 163 -2.16 -5.26 15.37
N GLY A 164 -1.88 -5.97 14.29
CA GLY A 164 -2.37 -7.32 14.00
C GLY A 164 -3.69 -7.37 13.23
N GLY A 165 -4.04 -6.28 12.53
CA GLY A 165 -5.17 -6.26 11.60
C GLY A 165 -5.06 -7.38 10.56
N ASP A 166 -6.20 -7.85 10.05
CA ASP A 166 -6.32 -8.96 9.10
C ASP A 166 -5.54 -10.24 9.52
N LYS A 167 -5.41 -10.46 10.84
CA LYS A 167 -4.66 -11.58 11.44
C LYS A 167 -3.16 -11.59 11.10
N MET A 168 -2.60 -10.49 10.65
CA MET A 168 -1.16 -10.34 10.36
C MET A 168 -0.36 -10.13 11.65
N ILE A 169 -0.43 -11.12 12.57
CA ILE A 169 0.18 -11.03 13.90
C ILE A 169 1.70 -10.98 13.89
N PHE A 170 2.33 -11.41 12.78
CA PHE A 170 3.79 -11.30 12.60
C PHE A 170 4.30 -9.87 12.62
N PHE A 171 3.44 -8.86 12.41
CA PHE A 171 3.80 -7.46 12.55
C PHE A 171 3.86 -6.96 14.00
N LYS A 172 3.27 -7.70 14.95
CA LYS A 172 3.29 -7.33 16.37
C LYS A 172 4.68 -7.56 16.98
N GLU A 173 5.02 -6.73 17.97
CA GLU A 173 6.29 -6.85 18.71
C GLU A 173 7.51 -6.92 17.76
N PRO A 174 7.69 -5.92 16.87
CA PRO A 174 8.86 -5.86 16.00
C PRO A 174 10.14 -5.57 16.81
N GLU A 175 11.31 -5.84 16.22
CA GLU A 175 12.61 -5.43 16.84
C GLU A 175 12.73 -3.91 16.93
N GLU A 176 12.23 -3.19 15.93
CA GLU A 176 12.19 -1.73 15.86
C GLU A 176 10.88 -1.30 15.17
N LEU A 177 10.35 -0.14 15.58
CA LEU A 177 9.13 0.45 15.02
C LEU A 177 9.36 1.94 14.75
N TYR A 178 8.98 2.38 13.56
CA TYR A 178 9.06 3.76 13.13
C TYR A 178 7.71 4.21 12.57
N ASP A 179 7.10 5.17 13.23
CA ASP A 179 5.95 5.90 12.71
C ASP A 179 6.47 7.03 11.80
N LEU A 180 6.15 6.96 10.50
CA LEU A 180 6.55 7.98 9.55
C LEU A 180 5.68 9.23 9.61
N ASN A 181 4.58 9.20 10.38
CA ASN A 181 3.60 10.28 10.48
C ASN A 181 3.04 10.70 9.10
N LEU A 182 2.94 9.75 8.19
CA LEU A 182 2.42 9.95 6.83
C LEU A 182 1.09 9.18 6.68
N ASN A 183 0.01 9.90 6.36
CA ASN A 183 -1.24 9.25 5.98
C ASN A 183 -1.07 8.59 4.60
N ILE A 184 -1.37 7.28 4.50
CA ILE A 184 -1.14 6.48 3.29
C ILE A 184 -1.88 7.07 2.08
N ARG A 185 -3.14 7.48 2.23
CA ARG A 185 -3.91 8.10 1.15
C ARG A 185 -3.31 9.42 0.69
N ASP A 186 -2.83 10.25 1.63
CA ASP A 186 -2.23 11.55 1.30
C ASP A 186 -0.92 11.38 0.54
N VAL A 187 -0.13 10.34 0.84
CA VAL A 187 1.05 9.94 0.07
C VAL A 187 0.68 9.61 -1.38
N LEU A 188 -0.39 8.83 -1.59
CA LEU A 188 -0.88 8.51 -2.93
C LEU A 188 -1.33 9.77 -3.68
N ILE A 189 -2.10 10.66 -3.02
CA ILE A 189 -2.55 11.94 -3.60
C ILE A 189 -1.34 12.78 -4.01
N TYR A 190 -0.34 12.90 -3.14
CA TYR A 190 0.89 13.66 -3.40
C TYR A 190 1.63 13.11 -4.62
N HIS A 191 1.88 11.81 -4.64
CA HIS A 191 2.58 11.15 -5.75
C HIS A 191 1.87 11.38 -7.09
N ILE A 192 0.57 11.07 -7.15
CA ILE A 192 -0.23 11.21 -8.38
C ILE A 192 -0.29 12.67 -8.84
N ALA A 193 -0.42 13.62 -7.90
CA ALA A 193 -0.42 15.05 -8.22
C ALA A 193 0.92 15.54 -8.79
N ASN A 194 2.04 14.93 -8.41
CA ASN A 194 3.36 15.27 -8.91
C ASN A 194 3.69 14.59 -10.24
N LYS A 195 3.44 13.29 -10.33
CA LYS A 195 3.74 12.48 -11.55
C LYS A 195 2.78 12.78 -12.70
N LYS A 196 1.53 13.19 -12.41
CA LYS A 196 0.47 13.53 -13.37
C LYS A 196 -0.05 12.34 -14.18
N MET A 197 0.76 11.39 -14.51
CA MET A 197 0.41 10.19 -15.27
C MET A 197 0.88 8.96 -14.53
N ILE A 198 -0.02 8.01 -14.37
CA ILE A 198 0.27 6.74 -13.69
C ILE A 198 -0.09 5.56 -14.58
N SER A 199 0.62 4.46 -14.38
CA SER A 199 0.36 3.16 -14.99
C SER A 199 0.85 2.06 -14.05
N SER A 200 0.28 0.87 -14.18
CA SER A 200 0.73 -0.31 -13.46
C SER A 200 0.36 -1.57 -14.25
N LYS A 201 1.06 -2.65 -14.00
CA LYS A 201 0.83 -3.94 -14.64
C LYS A 201 1.05 -5.07 -13.65
N LEU A 202 0.54 -6.24 -13.97
CA LEU A 202 0.96 -7.48 -13.33
C LEU A 202 2.39 -7.81 -13.79
N ASP A 203 3.28 -8.11 -12.88
CA ASP A 203 4.71 -8.37 -13.16
C ASP A 203 5.22 -9.68 -12.56
N ASN A 204 4.32 -10.53 -12.06
CA ASN A 204 4.59 -11.81 -11.43
C ASN A 204 5.45 -11.68 -10.16
N ARG A 205 5.30 -10.56 -9.43
CA ARG A 205 5.99 -10.38 -8.14
C ARG A 205 5.57 -11.42 -7.10
N ILE A 206 4.36 -11.96 -7.23
CA ILE A 206 3.92 -13.15 -6.50
C ILE A 206 3.31 -14.13 -7.50
N LYS A 207 3.79 -15.35 -7.51
CA LYS A 207 3.29 -16.39 -8.39
C LYS A 207 3.26 -17.76 -7.71
N ARG A 208 2.35 -18.61 -8.16
CA ARG A 208 2.27 -20.01 -7.76
C ARG A 208 2.70 -20.90 -8.93
N ILE A 209 3.67 -21.78 -8.68
CA ILE A 209 4.09 -22.81 -9.64
C ILE A 209 3.28 -24.06 -9.34
N ARG A 210 2.55 -24.51 -10.35
CA ARG A 210 1.72 -25.75 -10.31
C ARG A 210 2.52 -26.96 -10.72
#